data_23622e6eaf2de237f1d52d7c8d615851
#
_entry.id   23622e6eaf2de237f1d52d7c8d615851
#
_cell.length_a   1.000
_cell.length_b   1.000
_cell.length_c   1.000
_cell.angle_alpha   90.00
_cell.angle_beta   90.00
_cell.angle_gamma   90.00
#
_symmetry.space_group_name_H-M   'P 1'
#
loop_
_entity.id
_entity.type
_entity.pdbx_description
1 polymer ?
#
loop_
_entity_poly.entity_id
_entity_poly.type
_entity_poly.pdbx_seq_one_letter_code
_entity_poly.pdbx_strand_id
1 'polypeptide(L)'
;MNTLEAVKKGILTQTIKRALSIEKIDKKRFFSELKAGKIVIPKNSKSKRKVEVCAVGQSLKVKVNANIGTSVESCSLDTEKKKAVASYKAGADFIMDLSTGGNLGKIRKAILKTVPLPLGTVPVYEAAVNSTVKKESFLKMTVDDFFDAIEKQAKDGVDFITVHCGLNMASLERLNRQGRLMDIVSRGGAITAKWMVHNGRENPYYEYYGRLLEIAKKYDLTLSLGDAMRPGCLKDATDRAQI
;
A
#
# COMPACT_ATOMS: atom_id res chain seq x y z
N MET A 1 4.56 -16.09 14.09
CA MET A 1 5.34 -16.59 12.94
C MET A 1 4.71 -15.99 11.70
N ASN A 2 5.48 -15.26 10.93
CA ASN A 2 5.03 -14.68 9.66
C ASN A 2 5.13 -15.71 8.51
N THR A 3 4.58 -15.35 7.34
CA THR A 3 4.52 -16.26 6.19
C THR A 3 5.90 -16.71 5.73
N LEU A 4 6.88 -15.80 5.67
CA LEU A 4 8.26 -16.13 5.25
C LEU A 4 8.96 -17.05 6.25
N GLU A 5 8.78 -16.82 7.55
CA GLU A 5 9.33 -17.71 8.59
C GLU A 5 8.76 -19.13 8.50
N ALA A 6 7.45 -19.24 8.24
CA ALA A 6 6.80 -20.53 8.03
C ALA A 6 7.40 -21.29 6.85
N VAL A 7 7.56 -20.58 5.71
CA VAL A 7 8.14 -21.16 4.49
C VAL A 7 9.60 -21.58 4.68
N LYS A 8 10.42 -20.76 5.35
CA LYS A 8 11.82 -21.11 5.66
C LYS A 8 11.94 -22.37 6.51
N LYS A 9 10.97 -22.58 7.42
CA LYS A 9 10.88 -23.79 8.27
C LYS A 9 10.17 -24.97 7.60
N GLY A 10 9.73 -24.85 6.36
CA GLY A 10 8.99 -25.88 5.64
C GLY A 10 7.55 -26.10 6.16
N ILE A 11 7.02 -25.14 6.95
CA ILE A 11 5.69 -25.27 7.58
C ILE A 11 4.60 -24.89 6.59
N LEU A 12 3.70 -25.80 6.34
CA LEU A 12 2.52 -25.62 5.48
C LEU A 12 1.34 -25.04 6.29
N THR A 13 1.30 -23.71 6.41
CA THR A 13 0.18 -23.02 7.08
C THR A 13 -1.12 -23.19 6.29
N GLN A 14 -2.28 -22.97 6.95
CA GLN A 14 -3.59 -22.99 6.27
C GLN A 14 -3.67 -21.97 5.13
N THR A 15 -3.05 -20.79 5.32
CA THR A 15 -2.96 -19.76 4.29
C THR A 15 -2.19 -20.25 3.06
N ILE A 16 -1.04 -20.90 3.25
CA ILE A 16 -0.24 -21.47 2.16
C ILE A 16 -0.99 -22.61 1.46
N LYS A 17 -1.63 -23.51 2.22
CA LYS A 17 -2.45 -24.60 1.65
C LYS A 17 -3.57 -24.05 0.77
N ARG A 18 -4.28 -23.01 1.25
CA ARG A 18 -5.37 -22.39 0.50
C ARG A 18 -4.87 -21.70 -0.77
N ALA A 19 -3.75 -20.94 -0.70
CA ALA A 19 -3.14 -20.33 -1.86
C ALA A 19 -2.78 -21.37 -2.94
N LEU A 20 -2.14 -22.47 -2.55
CA LEU A 20 -1.83 -23.59 -3.46
C LEU A 20 -3.07 -24.15 -4.16
N SER A 21 -4.16 -24.35 -3.41
CA SER A 21 -5.39 -24.90 -3.98
C SER A 21 -6.05 -23.97 -4.99
N ILE A 22 -5.94 -22.64 -4.80
CA ILE A 22 -6.52 -21.62 -5.67
C ILE A 22 -5.69 -21.45 -6.94
N GLU A 23 -4.36 -21.37 -6.80
CA GLU A 23 -3.46 -21.08 -7.92
C GLU A 23 -3.17 -22.30 -8.79
N LYS A 24 -3.43 -23.53 -8.30
CA LYS A 24 -3.20 -24.79 -9.02
C LYS A 24 -1.75 -24.94 -9.55
N ILE A 25 -0.79 -24.40 -8.82
CA ILE A 25 0.64 -24.48 -9.12
C ILE A 25 1.27 -25.68 -8.41
N ASP A 26 2.36 -26.22 -8.97
CA ASP A 26 3.16 -27.27 -8.31
C ASP A 26 3.66 -26.81 -6.93
N LYS A 27 3.53 -27.69 -5.94
CA LYS A 27 3.88 -27.38 -4.55
C LYS A 27 5.35 -27.02 -4.36
N LYS A 28 6.27 -27.75 -5.00
CA LYS A 28 7.73 -27.52 -4.87
C LYS A 28 8.08 -26.16 -5.47
N ARG A 29 7.53 -25.86 -6.64
CA ARG A 29 7.70 -24.57 -7.32
C ARG A 29 7.16 -23.42 -6.48
N PHE A 30 5.92 -23.53 -5.97
CA PHE A 30 5.30 -22.50 -5.13
C PHE A 30 6.15 -22.17 -3.90
N PHE A 31 6.67 -23.22 -3.20
CA PHE A 31 7.54 -23.03 -2.05
C PHE A 31 8.87 -22.38 -2.41
N SER A 32 9.49 -22.81 -3.51
CA SER A 32 10.73 -22.22 -4.00
C SER A 32 10.56 -20.73 -4.31
N GLU A 33 9.49 -20.36 -5.02
CA GLU A 33 9.21 -18.99 -5.40
C GLU A 33 8.82 -18.11 -4.18
N LEU A 34 8.05 -18.65 -3.22
CA LEU A 34 7.76 -17.98 -1.94
C LEU A 34 9.05 -17.72 -1.14
N LYS A 35 9.92 -18.72 -1.04
CA LYS A 35 11.21 -18.62 -0.34
C LYS A 35 12.13 -17.60 -1.00
N ALA A 36 12.09 -17.52 -2.32
CA ALA A 36 12.86 -16.57 -3.11
C ALA A 36 12.27 -15.15 -3.14
N GLY A 37 11.10 -14.91 -2.48
CA GLY A 37 10.41 -13.62 -2.48
C GLY A 37 9.72 -13.27 -3.80
N LYS A 38 9.53 -14.23 -4.70
CA LYS A 38 8.84 -14.05 -5.99
C LYS A 38 7.33 -14.21 -5.90
N ILE A 39 6.82 -14.72 -4.78
CA ILE A 39 5.41 -14.82 -4.44
C ILE A 39 5.20 -14.22 -3.06
N VAL A 40 4.14 -13.44 -2.89
CA VAL A 40 3.66 -12.93 -1.60
C VAL A 40 2.20 -13.29 -1.39
N ILE A 41 1.77 -13.39 -0.14
CA ILE A 41 0.37 -13.62 0.23
C ILE A 41 -0.03 -12.48 1.18
N PRO A 42 -0.63 -11.39 0.65
CA PRO A 42 -1.02 -10.25 1.46
C PRO A 42 -2.05 -10.66 2.53
N LYS A 43 -1.59 -10.69 3.77
CA LYS A 43 -2.44 -11.01 4.93
C LYS A 43 -1.77 -10.54 6.21
N ASN A 44 -2.40 -9.63 6.91
CA ASN A 44 -1.97 -9.17 8.22
C ASN A 44 -2.06 -10.29 9.26
N SER A 45 -0.92 -10.73 9.80
CA SER A 45 -0.84 -11.85 10.74
C SER A 45 -1.44 -11.55 12.14
N LYS A 46 -1.63 -10.27 12.47
CA LYS A 46 -2.24 -9.82 13.74
C LYS A 46 -3.75 -9.58 13.62
N SER A 47 -4.27 -9.50 12.41
CA SER A 47 -5.71 -9.35 12.18
C SER A 47 -6.45 -10.67 12.45
N LYS A 48 -7.51 -10.60 13.25
CA LYS A 48 -8.44 -11.73 13.49
C LYS A 48 -9.49 -11.85 12.38
N ARG A 49 -9.47 -10.97 11.38
CA ARG A 49 -10.42 -10.96 10.28
C ARG A 49 -10.26 -12.21 9.42
N LYS A 50 -11.39 -12.79 9.02
CA LYS A 50 -11.39 -13.85 8.01
C LYS A 50 -11.20 -13.20 6.64
N VAL A 51 -10.05 -13.45 6.04
CA VAL A 51 -9.65 -12.88 4.74
C VAL A 51 -9.58 -14.00 3.72
N GLU A 52 -10.10 -13.77 2.52
CA GLU A 52 -9.88 -14.66 1.39
C GLU A 52 -8.40 -14.62 1.00
N VAL A 53 -7.84 -15.82 0.80
CA VAL A 53 -6.42 -15.93 0.52
C VAL A 53 -6.19 -15.64 -0.95
N CYS A 54 -5.35 -14.66 -1.22
CA CYS A 54 -4.91 -14.32 -2.56
C CYS A 54 -3.38 -14.24 -2.58
N ALA A 55 -2.72 -14.94 -3.51
CA ALA A 55 -1.29 -14.90 -3.71
C ALA A 55 -0.95 -14.07 -4.95
N VAL A 56 0.10 -13.27 -4.89
CA VAL A 56 0.60 -12.45 -6.00
C VAL A 56 2.04 -12.84 -6.30
N GLY A 57 2.36 -13.06 -7.56
CA GLY A 57 3.73 -13.36 -7.97
C GLY A 57 3.85 -13.99 -9.34
N GLN A 58 5.08 -14.28 -9.69
CA GLN A 58 5.42 -14.91 -10.97
C GLN A 58 4.71 -16.27 -11.10
N SER A 59 4.22 -16.55 -12.30
CA SER A 59 3.53 -17.82 -12.62
C SER A 59 2.16 -18.04 -11.95
N LEU A 60 1.63 -17.05 -11.25
CA LEU A 60 0.28 -17.06 -10.72
C LEU A 60 -0.69 -16.34 -11.65
N LYS A 61 -1.99 -16.52 -11.41
CA LYS A 61 -3.03 -15.76 -12.14
C LYS A 61 -2.85 -14.28 -11.90
N VAL A 62 -3.16 -13.47 -12.91
CA VAL A 62 -3.27 -12.01 -12.77
C VAL A 62 -4.39 -11.67 -11.79
N LYS A 63 -4.16 -10.69 -10.94
CA LYS A 63 -5.09 -10.26 -9.90
C LYS A 63 -5.64 -8.86 -10.20
N VAL A 64 -6.90 -8.66 -9.87
CA VAL A 64 -7.59 -7.37 -10.00
C VAL A 64 -7.66 -6.69 -8.65
N ASN A 65 -7.06 -5.49 -8.54
CA ASN A 65 -7.15 -4.63 -7.37
C ASN A 65 -8.14 -3.50 -7.65
N ALA A 66 -9.30 -3.52 -6.99
CA ALA A 66 -10.32 -2.50 -7.15
C ALA A 66 -10.04 -1.29 -6.26
N ASN A 67 -9.92 -0.11 -6.86
CA ASN A 67 -9.72 1.14 -6.14
C ASN A 67 -11.05 1.75 -5.73
N ILE A 68 -11.21 2.04 -4.44
CA ILE A 68 -12.34 2.77 -3.87
C ILE A 68 -11.81 3.89 -2.96
N GLY A 69 -12.68 4.73 -2.45
CA GLY A 69 -12.28 5.76 -1.48
C GLY A 69 -13.15 6.99 -1.55
N THR A 70 -13.09 7.77 -0.45
CA THR A 70 -13.78 9.05 -0.28
C THR A 70 -12.91 10.22 -0.71
N SER A 71 -13.56 11.32 -1.06
CA SER A 71 -12.94 12.65 -1.20
C SER A 71 -13.52 13.60 -0.17
N VAL A 72 -12.98 14.84 -0.11
CA VAL A 72 -13.53 15.90 0.78
C VAL A 72 -14.98 16.20 0.41
N GLU A 73 -15.31 16.19 -0.88
CA GLU A 73 -16.65 16.51 -1.41
C GLU A 73 -17.63 15.33 -1.31
N SER A 74 -17.11 14.10 -1.23
CA SER A 74 -17.94 12.89 -1.20
C SER A 74 -17.36 11.85 -0.22
N CYS A 75 -17.87 11.84 1.02
CA CYS A 75 -17.38 11.02 2.13
C CYS A 75 -18.45 10.16 2.81
N SER A 76 -19.38 9.62 2.02
CA SER A 76 -20.43 8.72 2.51
C SER A 76 -19.90 7.32 2.81
N LEU A 77 -20.05 6.91 4.09
CA LEU A 77 -19.66 5.56 4.55
C LEU A 77 -20.44 4.44 3.84
N ASP A 78 -21.74 4.66 3.61
CA ASP A 78 -22.60 3.66 2.97
C ASP A 78 -22.29 3.52 1.49
N THR A 79 -21.89 4.61 0.83
CA THR A 79 -21.40 4.57 -0.55
C THR A 79 -20.12 3.73 -0.64
N GLU A 80 -19.17 3.89 0.28
CA GLU A 80 -17.93 3.10 0.28
C GLU A 80 -18.19 1.60 0.54
N LYS A 81 -19.12 1.26 1.44
CA LYS A 81 -19.56 -0.13 1.60
C LYS A 81 -20.17 -0.71 0.32
N LYS A 82 -21.04 0.06 -0.35
CA LYS A 82 -21.65 -0.36 -1.63
C LYS A 82 -20.58 -0.58 -2.71
N LYS A 83 -19.59 0.31 -2.82
CA LYS A 83 -18.46 0.15 -3.75
C LYS A 83 -17.65 -1.13 -3.42
N ALA A 84 -17.36 -1.37 -2.15
CA ALA A 84 -16.65 -2.59 -1.73
C ALA A 84 -17.41 -3.86 -2.09
N VAL A 85 -18.74 -3.89 -1.84
CA VAL A 85 -19.60 -5.03 -2.21
C VAL A 85 -19.67 -5.19 -3.73
N ALA A 86 -19.80 -4.11 -4.47
CA ALA A 86 -19.83 -4.16 -5.95
C ALA A 86 -18.52 -4.71 -6.52
N SER A 87 -17.36 -4.25 -5.98
CA SER A 87 -16.04 -4.75 -6.37
C SER A 87 -15.90 -6.25 -6.09
N TYR A 88 -16.33 -6.70 -4.91
CA TYR A 88 -16.31 -8.12 -4.53
C TYR A 88 -17.19 -8.97 -5.46
N LYS A 89 -18.42 -8.54 -5.72
CA LYS A 89 -19.35 -9.22 -6.64
C LYS A 89 -18.85 -9.27 -8.09
N ALA A 90 -18.09 -8.25 -8.51
CA ALA A 90 -17.47 -8.19 -9.84
C ALA A 90 -16.21 -9.07 -9.94
N GLY A 91 -15.78 -9.75 -8.87
CA GLY A 91 -14.65 -10.67 -8.88
C GLY A 91 -13.29 -10.01 -8.64
N ALA A 92 -13.23 -8.85 -8.00
CA ALA A 92 -11.97 -8.28 -7.58
C ALA A 92 -11.28 -9.21 -6.56
N ASP A 93 -9.95 -9.29 -6.66
CA ASP A 93 -9.09 -10.07 -5.76
C ASP A 93 -8.66 -9.26 -4.53
N PHE A 94 -8.55 -7.94 -4.69
CA PHE A 94 -8.11 -6.98 -3.67
C PHE A 94 -8.97 -5.73 -3.70
N ILE A 95 -8.98 -5.01 -2.58
CA ILE A 95 -9.50 -3.64 -2.51
C ILE A 95 -8.39 -2.70 -2.05
N MET A 96 -8.30 -1.54 -2.71
CA MET A 96 -7.44 -0.44 -2.31
C MET A 96 -8.29 0.72 -1.82
N ASP A 97 -8.21 1.07 -0.53
CA ASP A 97 -8.85 2.25 0.04
C ASP A 97 -7.96 3.48 -0.17
N LEU A 98 -8.38 4.34 -1.07
CA LEU A 98 -7.71 5.60 -1.42
C LEU A 98 -8.39 6.82 -0.80
N SER A 99 -9.12 6.64 0.28
CA SER A 99 -9.88 7.70 0.96
C SER A 99 -9.00 8.87 1.39
N THR A 100 -9.49 10.08 1.14
CA THR A 100 -8.86 11.35 1.51
C THR A 100 -9.83 12.34 2.19
N GLY A 101 -11.10 11.97 2.39
CA GLY A 101 -12.10 12.76 3.06
C GLY A 101 -12.87 12.01 4.13
N GLY A 102 -13.38 12.73 5.11
CA GLY A 102 -14.14 12.18 6.22
C GLY A 102 -13.27 11.48 7.28
N ASN A 103 -13.88 10.61 8.07
CA ASN A 103 -13.17 9.84 9.09
C ASN A 103 -12.55 8.58 8.48
N LEU A 104 -11.29 8.67 8.04
CA LEU A 104 -10.59 7.60 7.32
C LEU A 104 -10.54 6.29 8.12
N GLY A 105 -10.35 6.36 9.44
CA GLY A 105 -10.33 5.17 10.29
C GLY A 105 -11.69 4.47 10.37
N LYS A 106 -12.82 5.22 10.43
CA LYS A 106 -14.17 4.63 10.39
C LYS A 106 -14.46 4.00 9.03
N ILE A 107 -14.09 4.67 7.94
CA ILE A 107 -14.27 4.18 6.56
C ILE A 107 -13.51 2.87 6.37
N ARG A 108 -12.23 2.85 6.68
CA ARG A 108 -11.36 1.66 6.58
C ARG A 108 -11.93 0.48 7.38
N LYS A 109 -12.30 0.70 8.65
CA LYS A 109 -12.89 -0.35 9.50
C LYS A 109 -14.22 -0.87 8.97
N ALA A 110 -15.01 -0.01 8.33
CA ALA A 110 -16.26 -0.43 7.69
C ALA A 110 -15.97 -1.31 6.47
N ILE A 111 -15.05 -0.92 5.59
CA ILE A 111 -14.66 -1.73 4.42
C ILE A 111 -14.13 -3.09 4.86
N LEU A 112 -13.23 -3.13 5.87
CA LEU A 112 -12.68 -4.36 6.44
C LEU A 112 -13.74 -5.32 6.97
N LYS A 113 -14.88 -4.81 7.45
CA LYS A 113 -16.02 -5.62 7.95
C LYS A 113 -16.98 -6.04 6.84
N THR A 114 -17.01 -5.32 5.72
CA THR A 114 -18.03 -5.50 4.68
C THR A 114 -17.70 -6.63 3.72
N VAL A 115 -16.42 -6.81 3.37
CA VAL A 115 -15.97 -7.84 2.41
C VAL A 115 -14.75 -8.59 2.93
N PRO A 116 -14.58 -9.87 2.53
CA PRO A 116 -13.48 -10.70 2.99
C PRO A 116 -12.20 -10.53 2.17
N LEU A 117 -12.14 -9.55 1.28
CA LEU A 117 -10.95 -9.32 0.43
C LEU A 117 -9.79 -8.73 1.24
N PRO A 118 -8.53 -9.02 0.88
CA PRO A 118 -7.39 -8.29 1.40
C PRO A 118 -7.52 -6.81 1.09
N LEU A 119 -7.28 -5.96 2.09
CA LEU A 119 -7.38 -4.50 1.97
C LEU A 119 -6.00 -3.86 1.95
N GLY A 120 -5.80 -3.01 0.95
CA GLY A 120 -4.65 -2.13 0.83
C GLY A 120 -4.99 -0.67 1.11
N THR A 121 -3.99 0.11 1.50
CA THR A 121 -4.12 1.54 1.78
C THR A 121 -2.87 2.31 1.35
N VAL A 122 -2.95 3.64 1.36
CA VAL A 122 -1.81 4.56 1.14
C VAL A 122 -1.62 5.41 2.40
N PRO A 123 -0.76 4.99 3.34
CA PRO A 123 -0.65 5.62 4.67
C PRO A 123 -0.37 7.12 4.65
N VAL A 124 0.41 7.61 3.68
CA VAL A 124 0.72 9.04 3.57
C VAL A 124 -0.53 9.91 3.36
N TYR A 125 -1.63 9.36 2.81
CA TYR A 125 -2.89 10.10 2.70
C TYR A 125 -3.48 10.39 4.08
N GLU A 126 -3.51 9.38 4.95
CA GLU A 126 -4.01 9.55 6.32
C GLU A 126 -3.10 10.47 7.14
N ALA A 127 -1.77 10.34 7.00
CA ALA A 127 -0.82 11.25 7.64
C ALA A 127 -1.07 12.69 7.23
N ALA A 128 -1.22 12.95 5.92
CA ALA A 128 -1.49 14.28 5.39
C ALA A 128 -2.84 14.85 5.85
N VAL A 129 -3.91 14.06 5.79
CA VAL A 129 -5.25 14.48 6.25
C VAL A 129 -5.23 14.80 7.74
N ASN A 130 -4.65 13.92 8.57
CA ASN A 130 -4.56 14.13 10.01
C ASN A 130 -3.74 15.38 10.36
N SER A 131 -2.62 15.62 9.67
CA SER A 131 -1.80 16.81 9.88
C SER A 131 -2.54 18.09 9.44
N THR A 132 -3.25 18.04 8.31
CA THR A 132 -4.05 19.18 7.86
C THR A 132 -5.13 19.55 8.87
N VAL A 133 -5.82 18.54 9.43
CA VAL A 133 -6.87 18.78 10.43
C VAL A 133 -6.29 19.28 11.76
N LYS A 134 -5.16 18.75 12.21
CA LYS A 134 -4.57 19.08 13.53
C LYS A 134 -3.64 20.29 13.51
N LYS A 135 -2.91 20.48 12.43
CA LYS A 135 -1.80 21.43 12.29
C LYS A 135 -2.01 22.42 11.14
N GLU A 136 -3.23 22.44 10.55
CA GLU A 136 -3.65 23.30 9.43
C GLU A 136 -2.91 23.07 8.10
N SER A 137 -1.91 22.17 8.08
CA SER A 137 -1.15 21.87 6.88
C SER A 137 -0.49 20.50 6.96
N PHE A 138 -0.54 19.74 5.85
CA PHE A 138 0.23 18.49 5.73
C PHE A 138 1.75 18.73 5.67
N LEU A 139 2.19 19.94 5.36
CA LEU A 139 3.61 20.30 5.34
C LEU A 139 4.22 20.30 6.74
N LYS A 140 3.39 20.41 7.79
CA LYS A 140 3.81 20.32 9.19
C LYS A 140 3.87 18.88 9.73
N MET A 141 3.74 17.85 8.87
CA MET A 141 3.96 16.47 9.27
C MET A 141 5.38 16.30 9.83
N THR A 142 5.48 15.52 10.89
CA THR A 142 6.76 15.01 11.40
C THR A 142 7.09 13.66 10.76
N VAL A 143 8.32 13.20 10.88
CA VAL A 143 8.71 11.84 10.48
C VAL A 143 7.81 10.80 11.15
N ASP A 144 7.48 11.00 12.42
CA ASP A 144 6.63 10.07 13.16
C ASP A 144 5.19 10.03 12.61
N ASP A 145 4.63 11.13 12.14
CA ASP A 145 3.29 11.14 11.53
C ASP A 145 3.20 10.16 10.34
N PHE A 146 4.29 9.99 9.56
CA PHE A 146 4.35 9.01 8.46
C PHE A 146 4.27 7.57 8.97
N PHE A 147 5.02 7.24 10.02
CA PHE A 147 5.10 5.87 10.54
C PHE A 147 3.93 5.51 11.46
N ASP A 148 3.42 6.46 12.22
CA ASP A 148 2.23 6.28 13.07
C ASP A 148 0.99 5.97 12.23
N ALA A 149 0.85 6.59 11.04
CA ALA A 149 -0.20 6.24 10.11
C ALA A 149 -0.10 4.78 9.65
N ILE A 150 1.10 4.28 9.33
CA ILE A 150 1.32 2.88 8.96
C ILE A 150 0.93 1.96 10.12
N GLU A 151 1.45 2.21 11.31
CA GLU A 151 1.21 1.34 12.46
C GLU A 151 -0.28 1.33 12.86
N LYS A 152 -0.95 2.47 12.80
CA LYS A 152 -2.39 2.59 13.04
C LYS A 152 -3.19 1.75 12.05
N GLN A 153 -2.88 1.84 10.75
CA GLN A 153 -3.55 1.07 9.72
C GLN A 153 -3.29 -0.43 9.85
N ALA A 154 -2.05 -0.79 10.19
CA ALA A 154 -1.70 -2.19 10.50
C ALA A 154 -2.48 -2.75 11.70
N LYS A 155 -2.63 -1.96 12.77
CA LYS A 155 -3.46 -2.33 13.94
C LYS A 155 -4.93 -2.47 13.58
N ASP A 156 -5.44 -1.67 12.65
CA ASP A 156 -6.82 -1.80 12.16
C ASP A 156 -7.05 -3.08 11.32
N GLY A 157 -5.98 -3.73 10.84
CA GLY A 157 -6.05 -5.00 10.11
C GLY A 157 -5.89 -4.89 8.60
N VAL A 158 -5.26 -3.83 8.11
CA VAL A 158 -4.85 -3.68 6.70
C VAL A 158 -3.84 -4.77 6.34
N ASP A 159 -3.96 -5.34 5.14
CA ASP A 159 -3.17 -6.49 4.69
C ASP A 159 -1.94 -6.08 3.87
N PHE A 160 -2.01 -4.97 3.14
CA PHE A 160 -0.89 -4.41 2.39
C PHE A 160 -0.96 -2.87 2.34
N ILE A 161 0.17 -2.24 2.11
CA ILE A 161 0.25 -0.77 2.04
C ILE A 161 1.05 -0.35 0.83
N THR A 162 0.63 0.74 0.17
CA THR A 162 1.45 1.39 -0.87
C THR A 162 2.26 2.51 -0.24
N VAL A 163 3.58 2.42 -0.41
CA VAL A 163 4.55 3.40 0.08
C VAL A 163 5.48 3.85 -1.04
N HIS A 164 5.77 5.13 -1.09
CA HIS A 164 6.58 5.75 -2.15
C HIS A 164 8.04 5.94 -1.69
N CYS A 165 8.69 4.84 -1.30
CA CYS A 165 10.04 4.89 -0.73
C CYS A 165 11.18 5.07 -1.74
N GLY A 166 10.91 4.97 -3.05
CA GLY A 166 11.93 5.25 -4.08
C GLY A 166 12.13 6.74 -4.39
N LEU A 167 11.21 7.59 -3.96
CA LEU A 167 11.35 9.04 -4.08
C LEU A 167 12.43 9.54 -3.12
N ASN A 168 13.41 10.30 -3.61
CA ASN A 168 14.48 10.91 -2.82
C ASN A 168 14.88 12.27 -3.39
N MET A 169 15.71 13.02 -2.66
CA MET A 169 16.15 14.36 -3.10
C MET A 169 16.86 14.32 -4.46
N ALA A 170 17.65 13.28 -4.73
CA ALA A 170 18.34 13.14 -6.02
C ALA A 170 17.37 12.96 -7.20
N SER A 171 16.26 12.21 -7.00
CA SER A 171 15.23 12.05 -8.03
C SER A 171 14.47 13.36 -8.30
N LEU A 172 14.21 14.15 -7.25
CA LEU A 172 13.61 15.49 -7.38
C LEU A 172 14.54 16.47 -8.12
N GLU A 173 15.83 16.42 -7.82
CA GLU A 173 16.81 17.25 -8.54
C GLU A 173 16.88 16.90 -10.03
N ARG A 174 16.85 15.61 -10.37
CA ARG A 174 16.77 15.16 -11.77
C ARG A 174 15.51 15.64 -12.45
N LEU A 175 14.35 15.55 -11.78
CA LEU A 175 13.09 16.06 -12.28
C LEU A 175 13.17 17.55 -12.61
N ASN A 176 13.69 18.36 -11.68
CA ASN A 176 13.83 19.79 -11.84
C ASN A 176 14.78 20.17 -13.02
N ARG A 177 15.89 19.43 -13.18
CA ARG A 177 16.84 19.67 -14.28
C ARG A 177 16.29 19.26 -15.64
N GLN A 178 15.53 18.19 -15.71
CA GLN A 178 15.01 17.67 -16.96
C GLN A 178 13.75 18.42 -17.42
N GLY A 179 12.89 18.76 -16.47
CA GLY A 179 11.56 19.32 -16.72
C GLY A 179 10.61 18.32 -17.35
N ARG A 180 9.47 18.10 -16.71
CA ARG A 180 8.37 17.27 -17.23
C ARG A 180 7.22 18.13 -17.69
N LEU A 181 6.45 17.61 -18.65
CA LEU A 181 5.21 18.25 -19.06
C LEU A 181 4.14 18.17 -17.96
N MET A 182 4.03 16.99 -17.31
CA MET A 182 2.99 16.73 -16.31
C MET A 182 3.52 16.60 -14.86
N ASP A 183 4.81 16.89 -14.65
CA ASP A 183 5.43 16.86 -13.33
C ASP A 183 5.19 15.53 -12.57
N ILE A 184 4.81 15.55 -11.28
CA ILE A 184 4.55 14.37 -10.46
C ILE A 184 3.05 14.09 -10.41
N VAL A 185 2.58 13.11 -11.17
CA VAL A 185 1.16 12.73 -11.23
C VAL A 185 0.74 11.76 -10.11
N SER A 186 1.70 11.18 -9.39
CA SER A 186 1.41 10.35 -8.23
C SER A 186 0.98 11.22 -7.06
N ARG A 187 -0.27 11.05 -6.56
CA ARG A 187 -0.74 11.81 -5.39
C ARG A 187 0.17 11.61 -4.17
N GLY A 188 0.53 10.36 -3.84
CA GLY A 188 1.42 10.07 -2.72
C GLY A 188 2.84 10.61 -2.96
N GLY A 189 3.33 10.50 -4.19
CA GLY A 189 4.60 11.10 -4.62
C GLY A 189 4.59 12.62 -4.46
N ALA A 190 3.54 13.31 -4.95
CA ALA A 190 3.41 14.76 -4.88
C ALA A 190 3.32 15.27 -3.42
N ILE A 191 2.55 14.59 -2.55
CA ILE A 191 2.48 14.94 -1.12
C ILE A 191 3.87 14.82 -0.48
N THR A 192 4.56 13.72 -0.72
CA THR A 192 5.88 13.47 -0.15
C THR A 192 6.92 14.44 -0.70
N ALA A 193 6.95 14.65 -2.03
CA ALA A 193 7.86 15.60 -2.67
C ALA A 193 7.68 17.03 -2.15
N LYS A 194 6.43 17.50 -2.04
CA LYS A 194 6.14 18.83 -1.52
C LYS A 194 6.56 18.98 -0.05
N TRP A 195 6.37 17.93 0.75
CA TRP A 195 6.85 17.89 2.13
C TRP A 195 8.38 17.96 2.20
N MET A 196 9.09 17.17 1.36
CA MET A 196 10.56 17.14 1.29
C MET A 196 11.13 18.52 0.94
N VAL A 197 10.60 19.14 -0.12
CA VAL A 197 11.06 20.46 -0.58
C VAL A 197 10.81 21.53 0.48
N HIS A 198 9.60 21.53 1.09
CA HIS A 198 9.25 22.53 2.09
C HIS A 198 10.11 22.44 3.36
N ASN A 199 10.43 21.23 3.79
CA ASN A 199 11.18 21.00 5.03
C ASN A 199 12.69 20.88 4.81
N GLY A 200 13.17 20.88 3.56
CA GLY A 200 14.59 20.68 3.23
C GLY A 200 15.10 19.31 3.72
N ARG A 201 14.24 18.29 3.73
CA ARG A 201 14.54 16.97 4.31
C ARG A 201 14.27 15.85 3.32
N GLU A 202 14.98 14.74 3.52
CA GLU A 202 14.78 13.52 2.75
C GLU A 202 13.42 12.88 3.04
N ASN A 203 12.92 12.07 2.10
CA ASN A 203 11.72 11.28 2.24
C ASN A 203 11.83 10.34 3.47
N PRO A 204 10.94 10.45 4.46
CA PRO A 204 11.00 9.60 5.65
C PRO A 204 10.97 8.10 5.36
N TYR A 205 10.24 7.67 4.33
CA TYR A 205 10.18 6.25 3.94
C TYR A 205 11.46 5.76 3.26
N TYR A 206 12.23 6.65 2.64
CA TYR A 206 13.55 6.35 2.08
C TYR A 206 14.61 6.36 3.19
N GLU A 207 14.68 7.45 3.96
CA GLU A 207 15.70 7.67 5.01
C GLU A 207 15.61 6.62 6.13
N TYR A 208 14.39 6.31 6.58
CA TYR A 208 14.13 5.36 7.66
C TYR A 208 13.50 4.06 7.16
N TYR A 209 13.96 3.54 6.01
CA TYR A 209 13.40 2.32 5.40
C TYR A 209 13.45 1.11 6.34
N GLY A 210 14.50 1.02 7.19
CA GLY A 210 14.59 -0.02 8.23
C GLY A 210 13.39 -0.02 9.19
N ARG A 211 12.94 1.16 9.64
CA ARG A 211 11.74 1.31 10.49
C ARG A 211 10.46 0.82 9.78
N LEU A 212 10.35 1.10 8.48
CA LEU A 212 9.24 0.58 7.67
C LEU A 212 9.23 -0.96 7.64
N LEU A 213 10.41 -1.58 7.43
CA LEU A 213 10.55 -3.04 7.40
C LEU A 213 10.24 -3.68 8.75
N GLU A 214 10.60 -3.05 9.88
CA GLU A 214 10.26 -3.52 11.22
C GLU A 214 8.75 -3.57 11.44
N ILE A 215 8.03 -2.50 11.05
CA ILE A 215 6.57 -2.47 11.13
C ILE A 215 5.97 -3.53 10.21
N ALA A 216 6.43 -3.62 8.97
CA ALA A 216 5.96 -4.62 8.02
C ALA A 216 6.15 -6.05 8.56
N LYS A 217 7.32 -6.36 9.11
CA LYS A 217 7.62 -7.66 9.73
C LYS A 217 6.72 -7.95 10.94
N LYS A 218 6.47 -6.95 11.81
CA LYS A 218 5.64 -7.07 13.02
C LYS A 218 4.22 -7.51 12.71
N TYR A 219 3.64 -7.03 11.61
CA TYR A 219 2.25 -7.28 11.21
C TYR A 219 2.10 -8.25 10.03
N ASP A 220 3.21 -8.70 9.45
CA ASP A 220 3.27 -9.45 8.17
C ASP A 220 2.58 -8.66 7.04
N LEU A 221 2.81 -7.34 6.98
CA LEU A 221 2.30 -6.48 5.94
C LEU A 221 3.05 -6.71 4.63
N THR A 222 2.32 -6.80 3.54
CA THR A 222 2.93 -6.72 2.20
C THR A 222 3.14 -5.25 1.82
N LEU A 223 4.35 -4.93 1.36
CA LEU A 223 4.68 -3.62 0.83
C LEU A 223 4.43 -3.59 -0.69
N SER A 224 3.57 -2.69 -1.13
CA SER A 224 3.43 -2.30 -2.53
C SER A 224 4.30 -1.06 -2.74
N LEU A 225 5.46 -1.24 -3.39
CA LEU A 225 6.40 -0.15 -3.63
C LEU A 225 5.86 0.72 -4.77
N GLY A 226 5.25 1.85 -4.39
CA GLY A 226 4.60 2.76 -5.32
C GLY A 226 5.60 3.60 -6.10
N ASP A 227 5.47 3.66 -7.40
CA ASP A 227 6.24 4.55 -8.25
C ASP A 227 5.76 6.00 -8.09
N ALA A 228 6.51 6.78 -7.29
CA ALA A 228 6.24 8.19 -7.05
C ALA A 228 6.48 9.05 -8.29
N MET A 229 7.40 8.62 -9.15
CA MET A 229 7.87 9.37 -10.32
C MET A 229 7.32 8.83 -11.65
N ARG A 230 6.25 8.00 -11.60
CA ARG A 230 5.61 7.52 -12.83
C ARG A 230 5.17 8.67 -13.72
N PRO A 231 5.36 8.57 -15.05
CA PRO A 231 4.98 9.63 -15.98
C PRO A 231 3.47 9.76 -16.12
N GLY A 232 2.99 10.98 -16.41
CA GLY A 232 1.59 11.25 -16.73
C GLY A 232 1.27 11.25 -18.22
N CYS A 233 2.30 11.27 -19.07
CA CYS A 233 2.16 11.28 -20.53
C CYS A 233 3.37 10.61 -21.20
N LEU A 234 3.25 10.32 -22.50
CA LEU A 234 4.31 9.67 -23.28
C LEU A 234 5.60 10.51 -23.35
N LYS A 235 5.50 11.83 -23.38
CA LYS A 235 6.66 12.72 -23.41
C LYS A 235 7.55 12.58 -22.18
N ASP A 236 6.95 12.30 -21.03
CA ASP A 236 7.66 12.17 -19.75
C ASP A 236 8.07 10.72 -19.45
N ALA A 237 7.70 9.75 -20.33
CA ALA A 237 7.92 8.33 -20.09
C ALA A 237 9.41 7.97 -20.07
N THR A 238 9.79 7.11 -19.11
CA THR A 238 11.14 6.52 -18.99
C THR A 238 12.23 7.57 -18.90
N ASP A 239 11.97 8.63 -18.17
CA ASP A 239 12.92 9.72 -17.97
C ASP A 239 13.91 9.41 -16.83
N ARG A 240 14.94 10.25 -16.68
CA ARG A 240 15.99 10.09 -15.65
C ARG A 240 15.46 10.22 -14.21
N ALA A 241 14.30 10.81 -14.01
CA ALA A 241 13.71 10.94 -12.68
C ALA A 241 12.98 9.64 -12.27
N GLN A 242 12.48 8.87 -13.25
CA GLN A 242 11.85 7.58 -13.01
C GLN A 242 12.87 6.44 -12.87
N ILE A 243 13.95 6.48 -13.66
CA ILE A 243 15.03 5.49 -13.66
C ILE A 243 16.08 5.85 -12.58
#